data_92ce9744689fe39907262855b335e64b
#
_entry.id   92ce9744689fe39907262855b335e64b
#
_cell.length_a   1.000
_cell.length_b   1.000
_cell.length_c   1.000
_cell.angle_alpha   90.00
_cell.angle_beta   90.00
_cell.angle_gamma   90.00
#
_symmetry.space_group_name_H-M   'P 1'
#
loop_
_entity.id
_entity.type
_entity.pdbx_description
1 polymer ?
#
loop_
_entity_poly.entity_id
_entity_poly.type
_entity_poly.pdbx_seq_one_letter_code
_entity_poly.pdbx_strand_id
1 'polypeptide(L)'
;LGVHIADVSHYVRQGSALDKEALERGNSVYLIDQVVPMLPKKLSNGICSLNPGVDRLALSVNMEVDREGNIIDHEIFNSVIHSKARLVYTEVSDLLEGKNASLYKREPEIAKDLMLMGELAGILFRKREKRGSIEFDFHEPNIILDKKGKVSAVEVSERRVANKLIEEFMLLANETVAEHFYWLEEPFIYRVHEKPDLDKIKEVK
;
A
#
# COMPACT_ATOMS: atom_id res chain seq x y z
N LEU A 1 -0.61 14.71 -3.46
CA LEU A 1 -0.72 13.25 -3.38
C LEU A 1 -2.01 12.87 -2.66
N GLY A 2 -2.86 12.07 -3.33
CA GLY A 2 -4.03 11.46 -2.71
C GLY A 2 -3.77 9.98 -2.43
N VAL A 3 -4.15 9.51 -1.25
CA VAL A 3 -4.16 8.08 -0.89
C VAL A 3 -5.58 7.72 -0.46
N HIS A 4 -6.12 6.67 -1.07
CA HIS A 4 -7.51 6.28 -0.92
C HIS A 4 -7.58 4.82 -0.45
N ILE A 5 -8.26 4.59 0.66
CA ILE A 5 -8.46 3.27 1.25
C ILE A 5 -9.96 2.93 1.21
N ALA A 6 -10.30 1.71 0.83
CA ALA A 6 -11.71 1.29 0.82
C ALA A 6 -12.37 1.52 2.19
N ASP A 7 -13.53 2.20 2.20
CA ASP A 7 -14.30 2.43 3.42
C ASP A 7 -15.06 1.16 3.83
N VAL A 8 -14.32 0.23 4.45
CA VAL A 8 -14.88 -1.04 4.94
C VAL A 8 -15.87 -0.81 6.08
N SER A 9 -15.65 0.21 6.91
CA SER A 9 -16.49 0.52 8.08
C SER A 9 -17.90 0.96 7.70
N HIS A 10 -18.10 1.48 6.49
CA HIS A 10 -19.41 1.78 5.95
C HIS A 10 -20.29 0.52 5.82
N TYR A 11 -19.69 -0.60 5.44
CA TYR A 11 -20.38 -1.88 5.20
C TYR A 11 -20.37 -2.80 6.42
N VAL A 12 -19.27 -2.80 7.18
CA VAL A 12 -19.09 -3.64 8.38
C VAL A 12 -19.28 -2.76 9.62
N ARG A 13 -20.53 -2.67 10.06
CA ARG A 13 -20.87 -1.83 11.21
C ARG A 13 -20.55 -2.54 12.52
N GLN A 14 -20.08 -1.78 13.51
CA GLN A 14 -19.77 -2.27 14.86
C GLN A 14 -20.93 -3.07 15.46
N GLY A 15 -20.62 -4.23 16.02
CA GLY A 15 -21.59 -5.14 16.66
C GLY A 15 -22.44 -5.96 15.68
N SER A 16 -22.31 -5.77 14.36
CA SER A 16 -22.98 -6.59 13.35
C SER A 16 -22.47 -8.03 13.34
N ALA A 17 -23.19 -8.94 12.69
CA ALA A 17 -22.73 -10.32 12.53
C ALA A 17 -21.40 -10.42 11.75
N LEU A 18 -21.22 -9.53 10.75
CA LEU A 18 -19.98 -9.43 9.99
C LEU A 18 -18.80 -8.96 10.86
N ASP A 19 -19.03 -7.98 11.72
CA ASP A 19 -18.02 -7.45 12.64
C ASP A 19 -17.58 -8.52 13.65
N LYS A 20 -18.53 -9.23 14.24
CA LYS A 20 -18.26 -10.33 15.17
C LYS A 20 -17.45 -11.45 14.52
N GLU A 21 -17.85 -11.89 13.34
CA GLU A 21 -17.13 -12.92 12.58
C GLU A 21 -15.73 -12.45 12.20
N ALA A 22 -15.57 -11.18 11.76
CA ALA A 22 -14.27 -10.63 11.43
C ALA A 22 -13.35 -10.53 12.64
N LEU A 23 -13.89 -10.18 13.82
CA LEU A 23 -13.15 -10.14 15.06
C LEU A 23 -12.68 -11.54 15.50
N GLU A 24 -13.52 -12.56 15.37
CA GLU A 24 -13.14 -13.96 15.67
C GLU A 24 -12.07 -14.47 14.71
N ARG A 25 -12.12 -14.13 13.42
CA ARG A 25 -11.09 -14.49 12.44
C ARG A 25 -9.77 -13.74 12.67
N GLY A 26 -9.84 -12.48 13.08
CA GLY A 26 -8.72 -11.60 13.36
C GLY A 26 -7.93 -11.13 12.12
N ASN A 27 -7.79 -11.97 11.09
CA ASN A 27 -7.06 -11.65 9.85
C ASN A 27 -7.55 -12.47 8.65
N SER A 28 -7.03 -12.17 7.47
CA SER A 28 -7.10 -13.05 6.30
C SER A 28 -5.86 -13.94 6.26
N VAL A 29 -6.02 -15.21 5.91
CA VAL A 29 -4.92 -16.17 5.77
C VAL A 29 -4.62 -16.39 4.30
N TYR A 30 -3.38 -16.13 3.91
CA TYR A 30 -2.88 -16.29 2.55
C TYR A 30 -2.09 -17.58 2.44
N LEU A 31 -2.67 -18.57 1.77
CA LEU A 31 -2.01 -19.83 1.41
C LEU A 31 -1.41 -19.69 0.00
N ILE A 32 -0.64 -20.68 -0.42
CA ILE A 32 0.09 -20.60 -1.70
C ILE A 32 -0.87 -20.41 -2.90
N ASP A 33 -2.01 -21.12 -2.91
CA ASP A 33 -2.96 -21.17 -4.03
C ASP A 33 -4.35 -20.59 -3.69
N GLN A 34 -4.58 -20.20 -2.44
CA GLN A 34 -5.89 -19.72 -2.01
C GLN A 34 -5.79 -18.75 -0.83
N VAL A 35 -6.84 -17.94 -0.70
CA VAL A 35 -6.98 -17.00 0.40
C VAL A 35 -8.24 -17.34 1.18
N VAL A 36 -8.11 -17.48 2.50
CA VAL A 36 -9.23 -17.52 3.45
C VAL A 36 -9.44 -16.10 3.96
N PRO A 37 -10.42 -15.36 3.44
CA PRO A 37 -10.57 -13.95 3.77
C PRO A 37 -11.23 -13.76 5.13
N MET A 38 -10.82 -12.70 5.86
CA MET A 38 -11.49 -12.25 7.08
C MET A 38 -12.93 -11.82 6.84
N LEU A 39 -13.19 -11.16 5.72
CA LEU A 39 -14.51 -10.73 5.29
C LEU A 39 -15.01 -11.54 4.09
N PRO A 40 -16.33 -11.70 3.90
CA PRO A 40 -16.89 -12.41 2.75
C PRO A 40 -16.35 -11.88 1.42
N LYS A 41 -16.13 -12.76 0.44
CA LYS A 41 -15.61 -12.39 -0.89
C LYS A 41 -16.44 -11.32 -1.61
N LYS A 42 -17.75 -11.24 -1.35
CA LYS A 42 -18.61 -10.17 -1.88
C LYS A 42 -18.19 -8.78 -1.40
N LEU A 43 -17.62 -8.68 -0.20
CA LEU A 43 -17.02 -7.44 0.31
C LEU A 43 -15.56 -7.32 -0.15
N SER A 44 -14.69 -8.26 0.22
CA SER A 44 -13.25 -8.15 0.00
C SER A 44 -12.83 -8.05 -1.47
N ASN A 45 -13.53 -8.77 -2.36
CA ASN A 45 -13.22 -8.78 -3.80
C ASN A 45 -14.22 -7.96 -4.63
N GLY A 46 -15.35 -7.57 -4.02
CA GLY A 46 -16.45 -6.87 -4.66
C GLY A 46 -16.54 -5.39 -4.27
N ILE A 47 -17.46 -5.09 -3.35
CA ILE A 47 -17.83 -3.70 -2.98
C ILE A 47 -16.65 -2.93 -2.36
N CYS A 48 -15.85 -3.57 -1.51
CA CYS A 48 -14.68 -2.95 -0.87
C CYS A 48 -13.42 -3.01 -1.75
N SER A 49 -13.44 -3.66 -2.91
CA SER A 49 -12.32 -3.62 -3.84
C SER A 49 -12.40 -2.37 -4.72
N LEU A 50 -11.33 -1.59 -4.76
CA LEU A 50 -11.24 -0.35 -5.56
C LEU A 50 -11.03 -0.68 -7.05
N ASN A 51 -11.97 -1.45 -7.62
CA ASN A 51 -11.93 -1.88 -9.01
C ASN A 51 -12.04 -0.69 -9.97
N PRO A 52 -11.35 -0.72 -11.13
CA PRO A 52 -11.42 0.36 -12.11
C PRO A 52 -12.80 0.44 -12.78
N GLY A 53 -13.17 1.66 -13.22
CA GLY A 53 -14.38 1.91 -13.98
C GLY A 53 -15.68 1.87 -13.18
N VAL A 54 -15.61 1.87 -11.85
CA VAL A 54 -16.79 1.87 -10.96
C VAL A 54 -16.55 2.76 -9.74
N ASP A 55 -17.62 3.35 -9.25
CA ASP A 55 -17.59 4.18 -8.04
C ASP A 55 -17.40 3.31 -6.79
N ARG A 56 -16.52 3.76 -5.89
CA ARG A 56 -16.24 3.09 -4.62
C ARG A 56 -16.11 4.09 -3.49
N LEU A 57 -16.71 3.72 -2.35
CA LEU A 57 -16.53 4.47 -1.12
C LEU A 57 -15.12 4.28 -0.59
N ALA A 58 -14.48 5.37 -0.24
CA ALA A 58 -13.14 5.39 0.29
C ALA A 58 -13.01 6.39 1.44
N LEU A 59 -12.10 6.10 2.36
CA LEU A 59 -11.52 7.08 3.26
C LEU A 59 -10.24 7.58 2.59
N SER A 60 -10.16 8.87 2.41
CA SER A 60 -9.10 9.50 1.62
C SER A 60 -8.28 10.46 2.48
N VAL A 61 -6.99 10.51 2.20
CA VAL A 61 -6.11 11.58 2.65
C VAL A 61 -5.46 12.24 1.44
N ASN A 62 -5.69 13.55 1.29
CA ASN A 62 -4.98 14.39 0.34
C ASN A 62 -3.87 15.12 1.09
N MET A 63 -2.68 15.13 0.51
CA MET A 63 -1.48 15.72 1.11
C MET A 63 -0.81 16.64 0.11
N GLU A 64 -0.58 17.90 0.50
CA GLU A 64 0.29 18.82 -0.22
C GLU A 64 1.73 18.61 0.26
N VAL A 65 2.63 18.28 -0.68
CA VAL A 65 4.01 17.90 -0.36
C VAL A 65 4.96 18.85 -1.08
N ASP A 66 5.90 19.44 -0.34
CA ASP A 66 6.93 20.31 -0.90
C ASP A 66 8.03 19.51 -1.63
N ARG A 67 9.00 20.24 -2.22
CA ARG A 67 10.14 19.64 -2.95
C ARG A 67 11.13 18.92 -2.04
N GLU A 68 11.07 19.17 -0.75
CA GLU A 68 11.86 18.53 0.30
C GLU A 68 11.16 17.30 0.91
N GLY A 69 9.91 17.04 0.49
CA GLY A 69 9.08 15.92 0.97
C GLY A 69 8.40 16.21 2.32
N ASN A 70 8.23 17.49 2.70
CA ASN A 70 7.46 17.85 3.89
C ASN A 70 5.98 18.01 3.54
N ILE A 71 5.10 17.62 4.45
CA ILE A 71 3.67 17.89 4.36
C ILE A 71 3.46 19.37 4.71
N ILE A 72 2.88 20.13 3.76
CA ILE A 72 2.51 21.53 3.97
C ILE A 72 1.08 21.62 4.49
N ASP A 73 0.19 20.82 3.91
CA ASP A 73 -1.22 20.75 4.26
C ASP A 73 -1.78 19.36 3.98
N HIS A 74 -2.83 18.96 4.67
CA HIS A 74 -3.52 17.71 4.42
C HIS A 74 -4.99 17.76 4.84
N GLU A 75 -5.80 16.96 4.17
CA GLU A 75 -7.21 16.80 4.44
C GLU A 75 -7.57 15.31 4.50
N ILE A 76 -8.32 14.89 5.53
CA ILE A 76 -8.82 13.51 5.70
C ILE A 76 -10.33 13.55 5.60
N PHE A 77 -10.91 12.78 4.66
CA PHE A 77 -12.35 12.84 4.38
C PHE A 77 -12.90 11.54 3.80
N ASN A 78 -14.20 11.34 3.96
CA ASN A 78 -14.94 10.30 3.27
C ASN A 78 -15.17 10.71 1.82
N SER A 79 -14.90 9.81 0.88
CA SER A 79 -14.98 10.10 -0.55
C SER A 79 -15.66 9.00 -1.35
N VAL A 80 -16.04 9.34 -2.56
CA VAL A 80 -16.37 8.39 -3.62
C VAL A 80 -15.28 8.53 -4.69
N ILE A 81 -14.58 7.45 -4.98
CA ILE A 81 -13.55 7.44 -6.01
C ILE A 81 -13.99 6.61 -7.21
N HIS A 82 -13.49 7.00 -8.38
CA HIS A 82 -13.63 6.27 -9.64
C HIS A 82 -12.25 5.94 -10.18
N SER A 83 -11.74 4.74 -9.88
CA SER A 83 -10.42 4.33 -10.32
C SER A 83 -10.38 4.20 -11.84
N LYS A 84 -9.38 4.82 -12.48
CA LYS A 84 -9.23 4.80 -13.95
C LYS A 84 -8.60 3.50 -14.45
N ALA A 85 -7.64 2.93 -13.71
CA ALA A 85 -6.91 1.75 -14.15
C ALA A 85 -6.43 0.90 -12.98
N ARG A 86 -6.32 -0.39 -13.23
CA ARG A 86 -5.60 -1.34 -12.37
C ARG A 86 -4.27 -1.67 -13.04
N LEU A 87 -3.19 -1.28 -12.40
CA LEU A 87 -1.85 -1.47 -12.91
C LEU A 87 -1.16 -2.60 -12.15
N VAL A 88 -0.14 -3.20 -12.78
CA VAL A 88 0.70 -4.23 -12.15
C VAL A 88 2.12 -3.69 -11.93
N TYR A 89 2.74 -4.10 -10.83
CA TYR A 89 4.06 -3.60 -10.42
C TYR A 89 5.15 -3.77 -11.49
N THR A 90 5.15 -4.89 -12.23
CA THR A 90 6.13 -5.14 -13.28
C THR A 90 6.03 -4.13 -14.41
N GLU A 91 4.82 -3.83 -14.89
CA GLU A 91 4.59 -2.88 -15.99
C GLU A 91 4.96 -1.45 -15.59
N VAL A 92 4.59 -1.04 -14.35
CA VAL A 92 4.95 0.28 -13.82
C VAL A 92 6.46 0.39 -13.59
N SER A 93 7.09 -0.65 -13.05
CA SER A 93 8.55 -0.67 -12.89
C SER A 93 9.27 -0.57 -14.22
N ASP A 94 8.81 -1.28 -15.25
CA ASP A 94 9.40 -1.22 -16.59
C ASP A 94 9.29 0.18 -17.20
N LEU A 95 8.19 0.89 -16.96
CA LEU A 95 8.02 2.28 -17.36
C LEU A 95 9.02 3.19 -16.63
N LEU A 96 9.07 3.13 -15.30
CA LEU A 96 9.89 4.01 -14.48
C LEU A 96 11.40 3.76 -14.65
N GLU A 97 11.78 2.51 -14.96
CA GLU A 97 13.16 2.11 -15.25
C GLU A 97 13.56 2.33 -16.72
N GLY A 98 12.63 2.81 -17.57
CA GLY A 98 12.87 3.05 -18.98
C GLY A 98 13.03 1.78 -19.83
N LYS A 99 12.63 0.61 -19.33
CA LYS A 99 12.77 -0.68 -20.01
C LYS A 99 11.67 -0.91 -21.05
N ASN A 100 10.44 -0.42 -20.79
CA ASN A 100 9.31 -0.62 -21.69
C ASN A 100 8.35 0.59 -21.63
N ALA A 101 8.05 1.15 -22.78
CA ALA A 101 7.13 2.29 -22.93
C ALA A 101 5.71 1.88 -23.35
N SER A 102 5.32 0.62 -23.24
CA SER A 102 3.99 0.13 -23.66
C SER A 102 2.87 0.82 -22.89
N LEU A 103 3.03 1.02 -21.58
CA LEU A 103 2.08 1.73 -20.74
C LEU A 103 1.95 3.19 -21.17
N TYR A 104 3.06 3.86 -21.48
CA TYR A 104 3.03 5.25 -21.98
C TYR A 104 2.25 5.38 -23.30
N LYS A 105 2.35 4.40 -24.19
CA LYS A 105 1.61 4.40 -25.47
C LYS A 105 0.12 4.13 -25.27
N ARG A 106 -0.25 3.26 -24.33
CA ARG A 106 -1.64 2.87 -24.06
C ARG A 106 -2.37 3.93 -23.24
N GLU A 107 -1.72 4.46 -22.19
CA GLU A 107 -2.30 5.36 -21.20
C GLU A 107 -1.35 6.54 -20.92
N PRO A 108 -1.19 7.48 -21.85
CA PRO A 108 -0.16 8.53 -21.75
C PRO A 108 -0.35 9.45 -20.54
N GLU A 109 -1.59 9.76 -20.14
CA GLU A 109 -1.85 10.60 -18.97
C GLU A 109 -1.49 9.89 -17.67
N ILE A 110 -1.89 8.62 -17.54
CA ILE A 110 -1.52 7.80 -16.37
C ILE A 110 0.01 7.63 -16.30
N ALA A 111 0.67 7.44 -17.43
CA ALA A 111 2.11 7.31 -17.46
C ALA A 111 2.84 8.59 -17.01
N LYS A 112 2.34 9.78 -17.35
CA LYS A 112 2.87 11.04 -16.84
C LYS A 112 2.71 11.16 -15.32
N ASP A 113 1.53 10.82 -14.80
CA ASP A 113 1.29 10.82 -13.36
C ASP A 113 2.23 9.85 -12.65
N LEU A 114 2.45 8.65 -13.20
CA LEU A 114 3.39 7.66 -12.65
C LEU A 114 4.83 8.17 -12.63
N MET A 115 5.26 8.93 -13.64
CA MET A 115 6.60 9.55 -13.64
C MET A 115 6.73 10.56 -12.49
N LEU A 116 5.72 11.42 -12.27
CA LEU A 116 5.69 12.35 -11.14
C LEU A 116 5.64 11.61 -9.78
N MET A 117 4.85 10.53 -9.70
CA MET A 117 4.83 9.67 -8.52
C MET A 117 6.21 9.07 -8.24
N GLY A 118 6.93 8.63 -9.28
CA GLY A 118 8.30 8.12 -9.14
C GLY A 118 9.27 9.18 -8.62
N GLU A 119 9.17 10.42 -9.08
CA GLU A 119 9.97 11.56 -8.60
C GLU A 119 9.69 11.83 -7.12
N LEU A 120 8.41 11.93 -6.73
CA LEU A 120 8.00 12.14 -5.35
C LEU A 120 8.47 11.00 -4.44
N ALA A 121 8.31 9.75 -4.85
CA ALA A 121 8.78 8.59 -4.08
C ALA A 121 10.29 8.65 -3.84
N GLY A 122 11.08 9.08 -4.84
CA GLY A 122 12.51 9.31 -4.67
C GLY A 122 12.86 10.42 -3.67
N ILE A 123 12.05 11.47 -3.59
CA ILE A 123 12.20 12.54 -2.58
C ILE A 123 11.94 11.99 -1.18
N LEU A 124 10.82 11.29 -1.01
CA LEU A 124 10.42 10.70 0.27
C LEU A 124 11.43 9.67 0.78
N PHE A 125 11.91 8.80 -0.11
CA PHE A 125 12.93 7.82 0.19
C PHE A 125 14.22 8.49 0.72
N ARG A 126 14.76 9.50 0.01
CA ARG A 126 15.95 10.24 0.45
C ARG A 126 15.75 10.95 1.79
N LYS A 127 14.55 11.49 2.04
CA LYS A 127 14.19 12.09 3.34
C LYS A 127 14.23 11.05 4.46
N ARG A 128 13.68 9.86 4.20
CA ARG A 128 13.66 8.74 5.14
C ARG A 128 15.07 8.21 5.43
N GLU A 129 15.92 8.08 4.41
CA GLU A 129 17.35 7.73 4.60
C GLU A 129 18.09 8.73 5.50
N LYS A 130 17.90 10.03 5.25
CA LYS A 130 18.49 11.09 6.10
C LYS A 130 18.01 11.02 7.55
N ARG A 131 16.78 10.55 7.79
CA ARG A 131 16.23 10.31 9.14
C ARG A 131 16.85 9.08 9.83
N GLY A 132 17.60 8.26 9.10
CA GLY A 132 18.31 7.10 9.63
C GLY A 132 17.61 5.77 9.36
N SER A 133 16.72 5.70 8.38
CA SER A 133 16.11 4.43 7.97
C SER A 133 17.15 3.47 7.41
N ILE A 134 17.08 2.21 7.86
CA ILE A 134 17.91 1.12 7.33
C ILE A 134 17.04 0.33 6.35
N GLU A 135 17.51 0.17 5.12
CA GLU A 135 16.84 -0.67 4.14
C GLU A 135 17.40 -2.09 4.21
N PHE A 136 16.51 -3.07 4.45
CA PHE A 136 16.82 -4.48 4.37
C PHE A 136 16.25 -5.03 3.06
N ASP A 137 17.08 -5.70 2.28
CA ASP A 137 16.65 -6.39 1.06
C ASP A 137 16.41 -7.86 1.36
N PHE A 138 15.23 -8.15 1.94
CA PHE A 138 14.81 -9.52 2.19
C PHE A 138 14.19 -10.11 0.92
N HIS A 139 14.78 -11.21 0.49
CA HIS A 139 14.23 -11.98 -0.62
C HIS A 139 13.01 -12.79 -0.16
N GLU A 140 11.84 -12.48 -0.73
CA GLU A 140 10.62 -13.25 -0.48
C GLU A 140 10.51 -14.38 -1.52
N PRO A 141 10.32 -15.65 -1.07
CA PRO A 141 10.12 -16.76 -1.99
C PRO A 141 8.75 -16.69 -2.65
N ASN A 142 8.71 -16.78 -3.97
CA ASN A 142 7.50 -16.97 -4.77
C ASN A 142 7.41 -18.43 -5.18
N ILE A 143 6.42 -19.15 -4.67
CA ILE A 143 6.24 -20.58 -4.92
C ILE A 143 5.31 -20.75 -6.12
N ILE A 144 5.83 -21.39 -7.18
CA ILE A 144 5.07 -21.67 -8.39
C ILE A 144 4.55 -23.10 -8.33
N LEU A 145 3.23 -23.24 -8.52
CA LEU A 145 2.56 -24.52 -8.57
C LEU A 145 2.33 -24.98 -10.04
N ASP A 146 2.40 -26.26 -10.27
CA ASP A 146 1.96 -26.87 -11.52
C ASP A 146 0.42 -26.98 -11.60
N LYS A 147 -0.10 -27.45 -12.73
CA LYS A 147 -1.56 -27.66 -12.93
C LYS A 147 -2.19 -28.68 -11.98
N LYS A 148 -1.39 -29.45 -11.24
CA LYS A 148 -1.83 -30.43 -10.26
C LYS A 148 -1.68 -29.93 -8.82
N GLY A 149 -1.32 -28.64 -8.63
CA GLY A 149 -1.10 -28.04 -7.31
C GLY A 149 0.20 -28.47 -6.63
N LYS A 150 1.16 -29.05 -7.35
CA LYS A 150 2.49 -29.40 -6.81
C LYS A 150 3.47 -28.27 -7.07
N VAL A 151 4.40 -28.06 -6.15
CA VAL A 151 5.48 -27.10 -6.33
C VAL A 151 6.31 -27.46 -7.54
N SER A 152 6.36 -26.58 -8.54
CA SER A 152 7.16 -26.73 -9.77
C SER A 152 8.45 -25.91 -9.72
N ALA A 153 8.43 -24.74 -9.06
CA ALA A 153 9.59 -23.89 -8.88
C ALA A 153 9.45 -23.04 -7.61
N VAL A 154 10.57 -22.55 -7.10
CA VAL A 154 10.65 -21.50 -6.08
C VAL A 154 11.51 -20.40 -6.67
N GLU A 155 10.92 -19.23 -6.89
CA GLU A 155 11.58 -18.06 -7.43
C GLU A 155 11.72 -16.98 -6.37
N VAL A 156 12.63 -16.05 -6.55
CA VAL A 156 12.77 -14.88 -5.69
C VAL A 156 11.86 -13.78 -6.21
N SER A 157 10.99 -13.26 -5.37
CA SER A 157 10.19 -12.08 -5.70
C SER A 157 11.08 -10.83 -5.68
N GLU A 158 11.18 -10.13 -6.80
CA GLU A 158 11.94 -8.90 -6.90
C GLU A 158 11.12 -7.71 -6.35
N ARG A 159 11.67 -7.00 -5.38
CA ARG A 159 11.15 -5.72 -4.89
C ARG A 159 11.67 -4.60 -5.78
N ARG A 160 10.92 -4.26 -6.84
CA ARG A 160 11.29 -3.25 -7.83
C ARG A 160 10.82 -1.84 -7.46
N VAL A 161 11.14 -0.87 -8.31
CA VAL A 161 10.86 0.56 -8.08
C VAL A 161 9.38 0.87 -7.82
N ALA A 162 8.44 0.19 -8.48
CA ALA A 162 7.02 0.40 -8.25
C ALA A 162 6.54 -0.10 -6.88
N ASN A 163 7.15 -1.16 -6.34
CA ASN A 163 6.87 -1.62 -4.98
C ASN A 163 7.33 -0.57 -3.96
N LYS A 164 8.57 -0.07 -4.12
CA LYS A 164 9.14 0.98 -3.25
C LYS A 164 8.32 2.27 -3.31
N LEU A 165 7.82 2.65 -4.49
CA LEU A 165 6.96 3.81 -4.67
C LEU A 165 5.69 3.72 -3.81
N ILE A 166 4.99 2.60 -3.88
CA ILE A 166 3.77 2.40 -3.09
C ILE A 166 4.08 2.36 -1.60
N GLU A 167 5.19 1.73 -1.19
CA GLU A 167 5.63 1.72 0.21
C GLU A 167 5.86 3.14 0.75
N GLU A 168 6.58 4.00 0.03
CA GLU A 168 6.81 5.40 0.46
C GLU A 168 5.49 6.17 0.62
N PHE A 169 4.53 5.97 -0.30
CA PHE A 169 3.23 6.63 -0.22
C PHE A 169 2.36 6.10 0.92
N MET A 170 2.41 4.79 1.19
CA MET A 170 1.74 4.19 2.34
C MET A 170 2.33 4.71 3.65
N LEU A 171 3.65 4.80 3.76
CA LEU A 171 4.33 5.33 4.94
C LEU A 171 3.94 6.80 5.17
N LEU A 172 3.99 7.64 4.13
CA LEU A 172 3.62 9.04 4.22
C LEU A 172 2.17 9.20 4.69
N ALA A 173 1.23 8.47 4.08
CA ALA A 173 -0.18 8.53 4.47
C ALA A 173 -0.40 8.06 5.92
N ASN A 174 0.25 6.97 6.32
CA ASN A 174 0.14 6.45 7.68
C ASN A 174 0.71 7.42 8.73
N GLU A 175 1.89 8.01 8.46
CA GLU A 175 2.50 9.01 9.33
C GLU A 175 1.61 10.26 9.44
N THR A 176 1.08 10.77 8.31
CA THR A 176 0.20 11.94 8.29
C THR A 176 -1.09 11.73 9.09
N VAL A 177 -1.75 10.59 8.89
CA VAL A 177 -2.99 10.27 9.62
C VAL A 177 -2.71 10.06 11.11
N ALA A 178 -1.63 9.36 11.46
CA ALA A 178 -1.26 9.14 12.85
C ALA A 178 -0.95 10.45 13.58
N GLU A 179 -0.19 11.35 12.95
CA GLU A 179 0.16 12.65 13.49
C GLU A 179 -1.08 13.56 13.65
N HIS A 180 -1.97 13.54 12.66
CA HIS A 180 -3.23 14.30 12.72
C HIS A 180 -4.07 13.93 13.95
N PHE A 181 -4.35 12.65 14.17
CA PHE A 181 -5.14 12.20 15.32
C PHE A 181 -4.39 12.32 16.65
N TYR A 182 -3.06 12.26 16.65
CA TYR A 182 -2.25 12.51 17.84
C TYR A 182 -2.43 13.94 18.37
N TRP A 183 -2.37 14.94 17.48
CA TRP A 183 -2.53 16.35 17.88
C TRP A 183 -3.99 16.74 18.19
N LEU A 184 -4.96 16.00 17.67
CA LEU A 184 -6.37 16.16 18.03
C LEU A 184 -6.70 15.54 19.40
N GLU A 185 -5.79 14.78 19.99
CA GLU A 185 -5.99 14.04 21.25
C GLU A 185 -7.22 13.09 21.19
N GLU A 186 -7.59 12.64 19.99
CA GLU A 186 -8.70 11.71 19.80
C GLU A 186 -8.25 10.25 19.99
N PRO A 187 -9.11 9.36 20.53
CA PRO A 187 -8.78 7.95 20.67
C PRO A 187 -8.46 7.31 19.32
N PHE A 188 -7.24 6.85 19.14
CA PHE A 188 -6.77 6.25 17.90
C PHE A 188 -5.86 5.06 18.18
N ILE A 189 -5.83 4.06 17.28
CA ILE A 189 -4.95 2.90 17.42
C ILE A 189 -3.66 3.17 16.66
N TYR A 190 -2.55 3.27 17.40
CA TYR A 190 -1.22 3.48 16.84
C TYR A 190 -0.45 2.18 16.76
N ARG A 191 0.27 1.99 15.65
CA ARG A 191 1.30 0.96 15.56
C ARG A 191 2.65 1.59 15.86
N VAL A 192 3.17 1.33 17.06
CA VAL A 192 4.42 1.91 17.56
C VAL A 192 5.57 0.94 17.34
N HIS A 193 6.70 1.47 16.87
CA HIS A 193 7.97 0.76 16.80
C HIS A 193 8.98 1.46 17.69
N GLU A 194 9.52 0.73 18.66
CA GLU A 194 10.60 1.23 19.51
C GLU A 194 11.91 1.36 18.74
N LYS A 195 12.86 2.12 19.32
CA LYS A 195 14.20 2.21 18.73
C LYS A 195 14.84 0.83 18.73
N PRO A 196 15.58 0.48 17.65
CA PRO A 196 16.28 -0.80 17.58
C PRO A 196 17.27 -0.96 18.73
N ASP A 197 17.36 -2.17 19.28
CA ASP A 197 18.38 -2.54 20.26
C ASP A 197 19.76 -2.52 19.59
N LEU A 198 20.66 -1.69 20.14
CA LEU A 198 22.00 -1.49 19.56
C LEU A 198 22.84 -2.78 19.58
N ASP A 199 22.61 -3.69 20.52
CA ASP A 199 23.34 -4.94 20.58
C ASP A 199 22.85 -5.91 19.50
N LYS A 200 21.52 -5.95 19.22
CA LYS A 200 20.98 -6.72 18.10
C LYS A 200 21.43 -6.18 16.73
N ILE A 201 21.60 -4.85 16.59
CA ILE A 201 22.14 -4.28 15.35
C ILE A 201 23.59 -4.72 15.11
N LYS A 202 24.40 -4.88 16.17
CA LYS A 202 25.80 -5.37 16.05
C LYS A 202 25.87 -6.83 15.59
N GLU A 203 24.86 -7.64 15.92
CA GLU A 203 24.80 -9.05 15.50
C GLU A 203 24.46 -9.23 14.01
N VAL A 204 23.87 -8.20 13.37
CA VAL A 204 23.49 -8.21 11.95
C VAL A 204 24.62 -7.75 11.01
N LYS A 205 25.70 -7.24 11.57
CA LYS A 205 26.94 -6.88 10.82
C LYS A 205 27.86 -8.10 10.69
#